data_9a05ab7b33dcda431ee7dcb11078c7d8
#
_entry.id   9a05ab7b33dcda431ee7dcb11078c7d8
#
_cell.length_a   1.000
_cell.length_b   1.000
_cell.length_c   1.000
_cell.angle_alpha   90.00
_cell.angle_beta   90.00
_cell.angle_gamma   90.00
#
_symmetry.space_group_name_H-M   'P 1'
#
loop_
_entity.id
_entity.type
_entity.pdbx_description
1 polymer ?
#
loop_
_entity_poly.entity_id
_entity_poly.type
_entity_poly.pdbx_seq_one_letter_code
_entity_poly.pdbx_strand_id
1 'polypeptide(L)'
;MPRKLFFLKNMTQKTRSQMTYSETIDYLFNAAPLFQQIGGKAYKPGLQTTLTLDEHFGHPHKKFRTIHIAGTNGKGSCAHTLAAILQLHGYKVGLYTSPHLIDFRERIRVNGEMIPENYVVDFVEQERPFFEPLHPSFFEITTALAFKFFADSQVEVAVIETGLGGRLDCTNIILPELSIITNISLDHTQFLGHTLAEIATEKAGIIKNDTPVVVGETTPETRPVFRQAAEAAHAPIVFAEDTPQILSHSTDLLHGQTYVTKDYGTFSGALMGACQVLNTNTLLHALHLLTPLFGLKKELILKGFREVCLLTGLRGRWQVLQEKPLVVCDAGHNSGGWEHLSRQLQELTERFGRLFVVFGMAEDKDIETVLAQLPKQAHYFFTQASVRRACPAERLSELGKAHGLKGETKPSVREAYDAALQAAEENDCIYVGGSCFVVADLLSRSK
;
A
#
# COMPACT_ATOMS: atom_id res chain seq x y z
N MET A 1 6.07 -24.86 -75.07
CA MET A 1 5.37 -24.80 -73.80
C MET A 1 6.28 -25.33 -72.71
N PRO A 2 6.74 -24.52 -71.76
CA PRO A 2 7.17 -25.08 -70.50
C PRO A 2 6.33 -24.49 -69.33
N ARG A 3 5.89 -25.42 -68.43
CA ARG A 3 5.19 -25.15 -67.22
C ARG A 3 6.12 -24.46 -66.18
N LYS A 4 5.73 -23.27 -65.69
CA LYS A 4 6.37 -22.62 -64.55
C LYS A 4 5.88 -23.30 -63.28
N LEU A 5 6.80 -23.94 -62.56
CA LEU A 5 6.60 -24.39 -61.17
C LEU A 5 6.58 -23.15 -60.28
N PHE A 6 5.47 -22.91 -59.62
CA PHE A 6 5.35 -22.00 -58.50
C PHE A 6 5.89 -22.71 -57.25
N PHE A 7 7.08 -22.33 -56.78
CA PHE A 7 7.58 -22.68 -55.47
C PHE A 7 6.89 -21.78 -54.43
N LEU A 8 5.89 -22.32 -53.75
CA LEU A 8 5.35 -21.78 -52.51
C LEU A 8 6.42 -21.97 -51.43
N LYS A 9 7.11 -20.89 -51.10
CA LYS A 9 7.88 -20.81 -49.82
C LYS A 9 6.88 -20.83 -48.66
N ASN A 10 6.72 -21.99 -48.05
CA ASN A 10 6.18 -22.09 -46.68
C ASN A 10 7.16 -21.41 -45.72
N MET A 11 6.95 -20.13 -45.44
CA MET A 11 7.50 -19.50 -44.28
C MET A 11 6.70 -20.06 -43.09
N THR A 12 7.23 -21.06 -42.40
CA THR A 12 6.83 -21.45 -41.09
C THR A 12 7.05 -20.23 -40.18
N GLN A 13 5.98 -19.48 -39.93
CA GLN A 13 5.93 -18.61 -38.76
C GLN A 13 6.12 -19.54 -37.55
N LYS A 14 7.32 -19.52 -36.96
CA LYS A 14 7.49 -19.99 -35.59
C LYS A 14 6.50 -19.19 -34.75
N THR A 15 5.41 -19.78 -34.33
CA THR A 15 4.55 -19.28 -33.26
C THR A 15 5.46 -19.11 -32.05
N ARG A 16 5.84 -17.88 -31.74
CA ARG A 16 6.50 -17.53 -30.49
C ARG A 16 5.55 -18.02 -29.41
N SER A 17 5.93 -18.97 -28.56
CA SER A 17 5.10 -19.37 -27.46
C SER A 17 4.87 -18.14 -26.58
N GLN A 18 3.61 -17.85 -26.30
CA GLN A 18 3.21 -16.75 -25.42
C GLN A 18 3.86 -16.96 -24.05
N MET A 19 4.36 -15.87 -23.43
CA MET A 19 4.92 -15.97 -22.08
C MET A 19 3.83 -16.44 -21.09
N THR A 20 4.21 -17.24 -20.13
CA THR A 20 3.36 -17.52 -18.98
C THR A 20 3.28 -16.28 -18.08
N TYR A 21 2.29 -16.23 -17.21
CA TYR A 21 2.17 -15.14 -16.21
C TYR A 21 3.44 -15.04 -15.34
N SER A 22 3.97 -16.16 -14.86
CA SER A 22 5.22 -16.19 -14.07
C SER A 22 6.39 -15.57 -14.84
N GLU A 23 6.61 -15.98 -16.10
CA GLU A 23 7.68 -15.42 -16.95
C GLU A 23 7.47 -13.93 -17.21
N THR A 24 6.23 -13.49 -17.34
CA THR A 24 5.89 -12.06 -17.52
C THR A 24 6.23 -11.25 -16.27
N ILE A 25 5.90 -11.76 -15.09
CA ILE A 25 6.22 -11.12 -13.82
C ILE A 25 7.74 -11.10 -13.59
N ASP A 26 8.44 -12.20 -13.88
CA ASP A 26 9.90 -12.26 -13.82
C ASP A 26 10.54 -11.27 -14.79
N TYR A 27 9.99 -11.12 -16.01
CA TYR A 27 10.43 -10.10 -16.94
C TYR A 27 10.24 -8.69 -16.37
N LEU A 28 9.06 -8.35 -15.85
CA LEU A 28 8.79 -7.03 -15.27
C LEU A 28 9.73 -6.72 -14.11
N PHE A 29 10.06 -7.72 -13.28
CA PHE A 29 10.94 -7.56 -12.14
C PHE A 29 12.42 -7.45 -12.52
N ASN A 30 12.85 -8.08 -13.61
CA ASN A 30 14.25 -8.11 -14.04
C ASN A 30 14.58 -7.06 -15.10
N ALA A 31 13.65 -6.77 -16.01
CA ALA A 31 13.85 -5.82 -17.11
C ALA A 31 13.76 -4.36 -16.65
N ALA A 32 13.00 -4.09 -15.60
CA ALA A 32 12.82 -2.76 -15.05
C ALA A 32 13.36 -2.72 -13.61
N PRO A 33 14.20 -1.72 -13.23
CA PRO A 33 14.68 -1.60 -11.86
C PRO A 33 13.51 -1.53 -10.88
N LEU A 34 13.36 -2.55 -10.04
CA LEU A 34 12.29 -2.65 -9.05
C LEU A 34 12.78 -2.17 -7.69
N PHE A 35 12.15 -1.13 -7.16
CA PHE A 35 12.47 -0.58 -5.85
C PHE A 35 12.44 -1.63 -4.74
N GLN A 36 11.49 -2.56 -4.77
CA GLN A 36 11.38 -3.65 -3.79
C GLN A 36 12.60 -4.58 -3.77
N GLN A 37 13.32 -4.73 -4.91
CA GLN A 37 14.47 -5.63 -5.00
C GLN A 37 15.80 -4.92 -4.76
N ILE A 38 15.98 -3.71 -5.32
CA ILE A 38 17.26 -3.01 -5.34
C ILE A 38 17.24 -1.66 -4.61
N GLY A 39 16.13 -1.36 -3.94
CA GLY A 39 15.99 -0.12 -3.17
C GLY A 39 16.17 1.12 -4.04
N GLY A 40 16.92 2.08 -3.51
CA GLY A 40 17.11 3.38 -4.11
C GLY A 40 17.69 3.45 -5.50
N LYS A 41 18.43 2.44 -5.91
CA LYS A 41 19.00 2.38 -7.26
C LYS A 41 17.94 2.29 -8.37
N ALA A 42 16.69 1.93 -8.02
CA ALA A 42 15.57 1.86 -8.96
C ALA A 42 14.85 3.20 -9.19
N TYR A 43 15.16 4.22 -8.40
CA TYR A 43 14.48 5.51 -8.51
C TYR A 43 14.94 6.28 -9.75
N LYS A 44 13.98 6.61 -10.63
CA LYS A 44 14.19 7.41 -11.84
C LYS A 44 13.40 8.72 -11.67
N PRO A 45 14.06 9.85 -11.40
CA PRO A 45 13.37 11.11 -11.20
C PRO A 45 12.80 11.66 -12.51
N GLY A 46 11.60 12.24 -12.41
CA GLY A 46 10.91 12.89 -13.53
C GLY A 46 9.73 12.10 -14.08
N LEU A 47 8.87 12.77 -14.83
CA LEU A 47 7.63 12.22 -15.39
C LEU A 47 7.70 11.98 -16.90
N GLN A 48 8.85 12.22 -17.56
CA GLN A 48 8.95 12.19 -19.00
C GLN A 48 8.56 10.82 -19.59
N THR A 49 9.08 9.73 -19.04
CA THR A 49 8.76 8.38 -19.51
C THR A 49 7.28 8.06 -19.27
N THR A 50 6.75 8.45 -18.08
CA THR A 50 5.33 8.27 -17.75
C THR A 50 4.43 9.01 -18.74
N LEU A 51 4.76 10.25 -19.08
CA LEU A 51 4.00 11.05 -20.06
C LEU A 51 4.08 10.44 -21.47
N THR A 52 5.24 9.91 -21.86
CA THR A 52 5.40 9.22 -23.16
C THR A 52 4.57 7.95 -23.24
N LEU A 53 4.52 7.17 -22.14
CA LEU A 53 3.65 5.97 -22.05
C LEU A 53 2.17 6.37 -22.07
N ASP A 54 1.79 7.40 -21.33
CA ASP A 54 0.43 7.90 -21.30
C ASP A 54 -0.06 8.39 -22.68
N GLU A 55 0.77 9.12 -23.40
CA GLU A 55 0.48 9.55 -24.77
C GLU A 55 0.32 8.36 -25.72
N HIS A 56 1.22 7.37 -25.64
CA HIS A 56 1.13 6.14 -26.46
C HIS A 56 -0.19 5.40 -26.27
N PHE A 57 -0.69 5.34 -25.03
CA PHE A 57 -1.98 4.70 -24.72
C PHE A 57 -3.19 5.61 -24.91
N GLY A 58 -3.02 6.82 -25.46
CA GLY A 58 -4.10 7.77 -25.75
C GLY A 58 -4.72 8.37 -24.49
N HIS A 59 -3.90 8.72 -23.51
CA HIS A 59 -4.26 9.38 -22.25
C HIS A 59 -5.34 8.64 -21.47
N PRO A 60 -5.13 7.36 -21.10
CA PRO A 60 -6.15 6.54 -20.44
C PRO A 60 -6.64 7.14 -19.12
N HIS A 61 -5.77 7.84 -18.38
CA HIS A 61 -6.12 8.51 -17.12
C HIS A 61 -7.23 9.56 -17.26
N LYS A 62 -7.52 10.07 -18.47
CA LYS A 62 -8.58 11.05 -18.74
C LYS A 62 -9.97 10.42 -18.94
N LYS A 63 -10.06 9.07 -18.96
CA LYS A 63 -11.32 8.36 -19.25
C LYS A 63 -12.13 8.02 -18.01
N PHE A 64 -11.64 8.33 -16.82
CA PHE A 64 -12.31 8.09 -15.54
C PHE A 64 -11.97 9.20 -14.54
N ARG A 65 -12.86 9.40 -13.57
CA ARG A 65 -12.61 10.30 -12.44
C ARG A 65 -11.58 9.71 -11.50
N THR A 66 -10.85 10.54 -10.75
CA THR A 66 -9.79 10.04 -9.85
C THR A 66 -9.87 10.67 -8.47
N ILE A 67 -9.44 9.92 -7.45
CA ILE A 67 -9.12 10.39 -6.10
C ILE A 67 -7.67 10.03 -5.86
N HIS A 68 -6.83 11.00 -5.48
CA HIS A 68 -5.38 10.81 -5.36
C HIS A 68 -4.95 10.83 -3.90
N ILE A 69 -4.19 9.82 -3.47
CA ILE A 69 -3.80 9.65 -2.07
C ILE A 69 -2.28 9.57 -1.93
N ALA A 70 -1.70 10.52 -1.20
CA ALA A 70 -0.32 10.51 -0.75
C ALA A 70 -0.23 10.42 0.78
N GLY A 71 0.98 10.29 1.28
CA GLY A 71 1.27 10.21 2.71
C GLY A 71 2.42 9.25 3.00
N THR A 72 2.87 9.16 4.23
CA THR A 72 3.86 8.14 4.61
C THR A 72 3.15 6.84 4.95
N ASN A 73 2.28 6.83 5.93
CA ASN A 73 1.50 5.68 6.37
C ASN A 73 0.00 5.87 6.09
N GLY A 74 -0.78 4.80 6.06
CA GLY A 74 -2.24 4.87 5.93
C GLY A 74 -2.79 4.97 4.51
N LYS A 75 -2.00 5.31 3.48
CA LYS A 75 -2.44 5.46 2.08
C LYS A 75 -3.31 4.30 1.59
N GLY A 76 -2.77 3.08 1.64
CA GLY A 76 -3.47 1.87 1.19
C GLY A 76 -4.76 1.60 1.97
N SER A 77 -4.76 1.79 3.31
CA SER A 77 -5.98 1.67 4.12
C SER A 77 -7.06 2.67 3.69
N CYS A 78 -6.68 3.93 3.47
CA CYS A 78 -7.59 4.97 2.97
C CYS A 78 -8.09 4.65 1.56
N ALA A 79 -7.20 4.22 0.66
CA ALA A 79 -7.54 3.89 -0.72
C ALA A 79 -8.55 2.73 -0.79
N HIS A 80 -8.30 1.66 -0.08
CA HIS A 80 -9.21 0.51 -0.02
C HIS A 80 -10.58 0.88 0.59
N THR A 81 -10.60 1.67 1.67
CA THR A 81 -11.86 2.09 2.30
C THR A 81 -12.70 2.96 1.36
N LEU A 82 -12.10 3.92 0.66
CA LEU A 82 -12.82 4.72 -0.33
C LEU A 82 -13.32 3.87 -1.51
N ALA A 83 -12.48 2.95 -2.00
CA ALA A 83 -12.89 2.05 -3.06
C ALA A 83 -14.09 1.18 -2.64
N ALA A 84 -14.09 0.63 -1.42
CA ALA A 84 -15.20 -0.15 -0.88
C ALA A 84 -16.50 0.68 -0.79
N ILE A 85 -16.40 1.93 -0.32
CA ILE A 85 -17.54 2.83 -0.22
C ILE A 85 -18.11 3.14 -1.61
N LEU A 86 -17.27 3.48 -2.57
CA LEU A 86 -17.72 3.79 -3.95
C LEU A 86 -18.33 2.57 -4.65
N GLN A 87 -17.77 1.37 -4.46
CA GLN A 87 -18.35 0.11 -4.96
C GLN A 87 -19.77 -0.13 -4.42
N LEU A 88 -19.99 0.10 -3.12
CA LEU A 88 -21.32 -0.05 -2.51
C LEU A 88 -22.35 0.95 -3.05
N HIS A 89 -21.88 2.08 -3.61
CA HIS A 89 -22.74 3.06 -4.29
C HIS A 89 -22.98 2.71 -5.77
N GLY A 90 -22.50 1.56 -6.23
CA GLY A 90 -22.76 1.06 -7.59
C GLY A 90 -21.79 1.57 -8.64
N TYR A 91 -20.75 2.32 -8.29
CA TYR A 91 -19.71 2.73 -9.24
C TYR A 91 -18.83 1.55 -9.65
N LYS A 92 -18.36 1.55 -10.87
CA LYS A 92 -17.27 0.69 -11.32
C LYS A 92 -15.95 1.33 -10.91
N VAL A 93 -15.34 0.77 -9.87
CA VAL A 93 -14.21 1.40 -9.16
C VAL A 93 -12.89 0.74 -9.52
N GLY A 94 -11.94 1.54 -10.01
CA GLY A 94 -10.53 1.18 -10.10
C GLY A 94 -9.82 1.45 -8.76
N LEU A 95 -8.92 0.57 -8.37
CA LEU A 95 -8.07 0.74 -7.21
C LEU A 95 -6.62 0.43 -7.58
N TYR A 96 -5.74 1.43 -7.42
CA TYR A 96 -4.31 1.29 -7.65
C TYR A 96 -3.55 1.53 -6.34
N THR A 97 -2.84 0.50 -5.85
CA THR A 97 -2.14 0.52 -4.54
C THR A 97 -0.76 -0.12 -4.63
N SER A 98 0.12 0.21 -3.68
CA SER A 98 1.46 -0.37 -3.59
C SER A 98 2.01 -0.35 -2.15
N PRO A 99 2.92 -1.29 -1.82
CA PRO A 99 3.28 -2.48 -2.58
C PRO A 99 2.18 -3.57 -2.52
N HIS A 100 2.30 -4.63 -3.32
CA HIS A 100 1.55 -5.87 -3.12
C HIS A 100 2.16 -6.71 -1.98
N LEU A 101 1.39 -7.64 -1.44
CA LEU A 101 1.90 -8.62 -0.48
C LEU A 101 2.36 -9.90 -1.19
N ILE A 102 1.47 -10.59 -1.88
CA ILE A 102 1.73 -11.94 -2.43
C ILE A 102 1.77 -11.90 -3.95
N ASP A 103 0.77 -11.31 -4.58
CA ASP A 103 0.57 -11.33 -6.02
C ASP A 103 0.67 -9.91 -6.60
N PHE A 104 1.44 -9.75 -7.68
CA PHE A 104 1.56 -8.48 -8.39
C PHE A 104 0.21 -7.82 -8.68
N ARG A 105 -0.80 -8.63 -9.04
CA ARG A 105 -2.15 -8.18 -9.41
C ARG A 105 -2.90 -7.48 -8.28
N GLU A 106 -2.48 -7.65 -7.03
CA GLU A 106 -3.04 -6.93 -5.89
C GLU A 106 -2.95 -5.41 -6.04
N ARG A 107 -1.97 -4.94 -6.85
CA ARG A 107 -1.76 -3.51 -7.13
C ARG A 107 -2.87 -2.88 -7.96
N ILE A 108 -3.57 -3.68 -8.77
CA ILE A 108 -4.52 -3.21 -9.78
C ILE A 108 -5.81 -4.01 -9.65
N ARG A 109 -6.86 -3.35 -9.18
CA ARG A 109 -8.17 -3.99 -8.97
C ARG A 109 -9.28 -3.18 -9.62
N VAL A 110 -10.32 -3.88 -10.08
CA VAL A 110 -11.60 -3.30 -10.48
C VAL A 110 -12.70 -3.98 -9.70
N ASN A 111 -13.48 -3.21 -8.93
CA ASN A 111 -14.51 -3.73 -8.03
C ASN A 111 -14.03 -4.87 -7.11
N GLY A 112 -12.83 -4.70 -6.53
CA GLY A 112 -12.21 -5.67 -5.64
C GLY A 112 -11.49 -6.82 -6.34
N GLU A 113 -11.80 -7.11 -7.60
CA GLU A 113 -11.17 -8.18 -8.37
C GLU A 113 -9.82 -7.72 -8.93
N MET A 114 -8.81 -8.56 -8.79
CA MET A 114 -7.47 -8.32 -9.33
C MET A 114 -7.49 -8.33 -10.87
N ILE A 115 -6.62 -7.53 -11.49
CA ILE A 115 -6.39 -7.57 -12.94
C ILE A 115 -6.13 -9.02 -13.40
N PRO A 116 -6.75 -9.49 -14.50
CA PRO A 116 -6.54 -10.85 -14.98
C PRO A 116 -5.09 -11.12 -15.40
N GLU A 117 -4.59 -12.32 -15.18
CA GLU A 117 -3.22 -12.73 -15.58
C GLU A 117 -2.99 -12.56 -17.08
N ASN A 118 -3.94 -12.98 -17.89
CA ASN A 118 -3.85 -12.85 -19.34
C ASN A 118 -3.77 -11.39 -19.78
N TYR A 119 -4.47 -10.45 -19.11
CA TYR A 119 -4.35 -9.03 -19.45
C TYR A 119 -2.94 -8.50 -19.18
N VAL A 120 -2.31 -8.92 -18.07
CA VAL A 120 -0.92 -8.55 -17.76
C VAL A 120 0.06 -9.11 -18.80
N VAL A 121 -0.11 -10.38 -19.19
CA VAL A 121 0.69 -11.06 -20.20
C VAL A 121 0.54 -10.35 -21.55
N ASP A 122 -0.70 -10.16 -22.01
CA ASP A 122 -1.01 -9.54 -23.30
C ASP A 122 -0.46 -8.11 -23.37
N PHE A 123 -0.59 -7.32 -22.30
CA PHE A 123 -0.03 -5.97 -22.24
C PHE A 123 1.49 -5.98 -22.41
N VAL A 124 2.18 -6.84 -21.69
CA VAL A 124 3.66 -6.91 -21.79
C VAL A 124 4.09 -7.37 -23.17
N GLU A 125 3.48 -8.42 -23.72
CA GLU A 125 3.86 -8.95 -25.03
C GLU A 125 3.60 -7.95 -26.16
N GLN A 126 2.48 -7.25 -26.13
CA GLN A 126 2.09 -6.30 -27.18
C GLN A 126 2.86 -5.00 -27.09
N GLU A 127 3.07 -4.48 -25.88
CA GLU A 127 3.59 -3.14 -25.66
C GLU A 127 5.10 -3.10 -25.38
N ARG A 128 5.72 -4.24 -25.09
CA ARG A 128 7.16 -4.38 -24.87
C ARG A 128 8.01 -3.75 -25.97
N PRO A 129 7.73 -3.93 -27.29
CA PRO A 129 8.51 -3.30 -28.36
C PRO A 129 8.52 -1.76 -28.29
N PHE A 130 7.47 -1.16 -27.74
CA PHE A 130 7.37 0.28 -27.53
C PHE A 130 8.09 0.73 -26.27
N PHE A 131 7.82 0.11 -25.13
CA PHE A 131 8.32 0.63 -23.86
C PHE A 131 9.77 0.21 -23.55
N GLU A 132 10.25 -0.94 -24.05
CA GLU A 132 11.60 -1.43 -23.75
C GLU A 132 12.72 -0.44 -24.14
N PRO A 133 12.68 0.23 -25.31
CA PRO A 133 13.65 1.26 -25.67
C PRO A 133 13.63 2.52 -24.79
N LEU A 134 12.54 2.76 -24.06
CA LEU A 134 12.42 3.88 -23.13
C LEU A 134 13.07 3.60 -21.78
N HIS A 135 13.46 2.36 -21.52
CA HIS A 135 14.01 1.89 -20.24
C HIS A 135 13.17 2.35 -19.04
N PRO A 136 11.84 2.10 -19.02
CA PRO A 136 10.99 2.55 -17.92
C PRO A 136 11.33 1.83 -16.62
N SER A 137 11.07 2.46 -15.50
CA SER A 137 11.07 1.80 -14.21
C SER A 137 9.87 0.85 -14.09
N PHE A 138 9.96 -0.13 -13.19
CA PHE A 138 8.84 -1.01 -12.87
C PHE A 138 7.55 -0.25 -12.52
N PHE A 139 7.67 0.86 -11.77
CA PHE A 139 6.50 1.63 -11.36
C PHE A 139 5.88 2.41 -12.51
N GLU A 140 6.69 2.93 -13.46
CA GLU A 140 6.18 3.56 -14.68
C GLU A 140 5.38 2.57 -15.53
N ILE A 141 5.88 1.35 -15.74
CA ILE A 141 5.16 0.30 -16.48
C ILE A 141 3.86 -0.08 -15.75
N THR A 142 3.94 -0.29 -14.44
CA THR A 142 2.78 -0.71 -13.64
C THR A 142 1.70 0.36 -13.60
N THR A 143 2.07 1.64 -13.53
CA THR A 143 1.12 2.77 -13.58
C THR A 143 0.44 2.85 -14.95
N ALA A 144 1.21 2.73 -16.04
CA ALA A 144 0.66 2.73 -17.40
C ALA A 144 -0.30 1.53 -17.63
N LEU A 145 0.08 0.33 -17.17
CA LEU A 145 -0.77 -0.86 -17.19
C LEU A 145 -2.07 -0.63 -16.41
N ALA A 146 -1.99 -0.07 -15.20
CA ALA A 146 -3.16 0.20 -14.37
C ALA A 146 -4.14 1.16 -15.05
N PHE A 147 -3.64 2.29 -15.55
CA PHE A 147 -4.50 3.29 -16.20
C PHE A 147 -5.11 2.77 -17.51
N LYS A 148 -4.33 2.02 -18.31
CA LYS A 148 -4.86 1.36 -19.50
C LYS A 148 -5.94 0.35 -19.14
N PHE A 149 -5.70 -0.52 -18.14
CA PHE A 149 -6.68 -1.50 -17.70
C PHE A 149 -7.97 -0.86 -17.17
N PHE A 150 -7.87 0.24 -16.41
CA PHE A 150 -9.04 0.96 -15.93
C PHE A 150 -9.85 1.57 -17.07
N ALA A 151 -9.19 2.17 -18.06
CA ALA A 151 -9.85 2.71 -19.24
C ALA A 151 -10.54 1.62 -20.08
N ASP A 152 -9.86 0.51 -20.35
CA ASP A 152 -10.38 -0.62 -21.13
C ASP A 152 -11.53 -1.31 -20.36
N SER A 153 -11.47 -1.33 -19.05
CA SER A 153 -12.52 -1.84 -18.16
C SER A 153 -13.69 -0.87 -17.98
N GLN A 154 -13.64 0.33 -18.55
CA GLN A 154 -14.67 1.37 -18.39
C GLN A 154 -14.93 1.71 -16.91
N VAL A 155 -13.86 1.89 -16.15
CA VAL A 155 -13.93 2.36 -14.75
C VAL A 155 -14.54 3.76 -14.73
N GLU A 156 -15.44 4.04 -13.80
CA GLU A 156 -16.08 5.34 -13.63
C GLU A 156 -15.27 6.27 -12.70
N VAL A 157 -14.69 5.67 -11.64
CA VAL A 157 -13.84 6.37 -10.69
C VAL A 157 -12.70 5.47 -10.23
N ALA A 158 -11.48 5.99 -10.17
CA ALA A 158 -10.33 5.28 -9.67
C ALA A 158 -9.75 5.94 -8.41
N VAL A 159 -9.47 5.15 -7.39
CA VAL A 159 -8.73 5.56 -6.21
C VAL A 159 -7.27 5.19 -6.42
N ILE A 160 -6.40 6.19 -6.46
CA ILE A 160 -5.00 6.06 -6.86
C ILE A 160 -4.09 6.41 -5.67
N GLU A 161 -3.31 5.44 -5.21
CA GLU A 161 -2.26 5.63 -4.22
C GLU A 161 -0.95 5.99 -4.90
N THR A 162 -0.23 7.02 -4.41
CA THR A 162 1.15 7.32 -4.86
C THR A 162 2.11 6.21 -4.45
N GLY A 163 3.07 5.89 -5.32
CA GLY A 163 4.12 4.92 -4.98
C GLY A 163 5.19 5.50 -4.06
N LEU A 164 5.71 6.68 -4.40
CA LEU A 164 6.78 7.35 -3.66
C LEU A 164 6.65 8.87 -3.75
N GLY A 165 6.59 9.55 -2.61
CA GLY A 165 6.48 11.01 -2.56
C GLY A 165 5.12 11.49 -3.07
N GLY A 166 5.10 12.24 -4.14
CA GLY A 166 3.91 12.79 -4.79
C GLY A 166 4.28 13.59 -6.04
N ARG A 167 5.09 14.63 -5.90
CA ARG A 167 5.43 15.59 -6.98
C ARG A 167 5.97 14.92 -8.25
N LEU A 168 6.87 13.97 -8.12
CA LEU A 168 7.49 13.22 -9.21
C LEU A 168 7.01 11.76 -9.28
N ASP A 169 5.93 11.43 -8.58
CA ASP A 169 5.34 10.10 -8.66
C ASP A 169 4.65 9.87 -10.01
N CYS A 170 4.80 8.69 -10.59
CA CYS A 170 4.22 8.35 -11.89
C CYS A 170 2.70 8.52 -11.94
N THR A 171 2.02 8.44 -10.79
CA THR A 171 0.57 8.66 -10.71
C THR A 171 0.20 10.15 -10.83
N ASN A 172 1.14 11.07 -10.66
CA ASN A 172 0.87 12.51 -10.56
C ASN A 172 0.56 13.21 -11.90
N ILE A 173 0.29 12.46 -12.93
CA ILE A 173 -0.23 12.96 -14.22
C ILE A 173 -1.74 13.17 -14.23
N ILE A 174 -2.45 12.71 -13.19
CA ILE A 174 -3.91 12.83 -13.04
C ILE A 174 -4.34 14.19 -12.52
N LEU A 175 -5.60 14.57 -12.81
CA LEU A 175 -6.30 15.68 -12.19
C LEU A 175 -7.46 15.12 -11.36
N PRO A 176 -7.31 14.98 -10.04
CA PRO A 176 -8.28 14.29 -9.19
C PRO A 176 -9.45 15.20 -8.79
N GLU A 177 -10.56 14.58 -8.37
CA GLU A 177 -11.70 15.29 -7.72
C GLU A 177 -11.34 15.70 -6.29
N LEU A 178 -10.44 14.98 -5.66
CA LEU A 178 -9.95 15.20 -4.31
C LEU A 178 -8.53 14.66 -4.16
N SER A 179 -7.65 15.45 -3.56
CA SER A 179 -6.34 14.99 -3.07
C SER A 179 -6.41 14.71 -1.57
N ILE A 180 -5.79 13.63 -1.12
CA ILE A 180 -5.70 13.26 0.31
C ILE A 180 -4.24 13.04 0.67
N ILE A 181 -3.79 13.66 1.76
CA ILE A 181 -2.46 13.43 2.33
C ILE A 181 -2.66 12.91 3.76
N THR A 182 -2.31 11.65 4.00
CA THR A 182 -2.65 10.99 5.29
C THR A 182 -1.82 11.54 6.44
N ASN A 183 -0.50 11.41 6.37
CA ASN A 183 0.45 11.90 7.36
C ASN A 183 1.86 12.01 6.77
N ILE A 184 2.76 12.60 7.55
CA ILE A 184 4.19 12.69 7.24
C ILE A 184 4.99 12.09 8.38
N SER A 185 5.87 11.18 8.06
CA SER A 185 6.94 10.69 8.93
C SER A 185 8.21 10.42 8.13
N LEU A 186 9.33 10.22 8.80
CA LEU A 186 10.58 9.91 8.15
C LEU A 186 10.51 8.51 7.50
N ASP A 187 10.55 8.47 6.20
CA ASP A 187 10.68 7.28 5.38
C ASP A 187 11.25 7.67 4.01
N HIS A 188 11.96 6.76 3.36
CA HIS A 188 12.58 7.00 2.05
C HIS A 188 13.45 8.28 2.00
N THR A 189 14.14 8.60 3.10
CA THR A 189 14.87 9.86 3.28
C THR A 189 15.93 10.14 2.21
N GLN A 190 16.50 9.09 1.64
CA GLN A 190 17.45 9.19 0.51
C GLN A 190 16.85 9.78 -0.78
N PHE A 191 15.50 9.92 -0.89
CA PHE A 191 14.81 10.43 -2.09
C PHE A 191 13.92 11.62 -1.79
N LEU A 192 13.26 11.60 -0.63
CA LEU A 192 12.25 12.59 -0.29
C LEU A 192 12.80 13.71 0.58
N GLY A 193 14.06 13.60 1.01
CA GLY A 193 14.69 14.54 1.92
C GLY A 193 14.85 14.01 3.35
N HIS A 194 15.61 14.73 4.16
CA HIS A 194 16.01 14.32 5.50
C HIS A 194 15.18 14.98 6.60
N THR A 195 14.26 15.88 6.24
CA THR A 195 13.37 16.60 7.16
C THR A 195 11.90 16.33 6.84
N LEU A 196 11.02 16.46 7.82
CA LEU A 196 9.58 16.32 7.62
C LEU A 196 9.05 17.36 6.62
N ALA A 197 9.60 18.57 6.60
CA ALA A 197 9.22 19.62 5.66
C ALA A 197 9.58 19.28 4.20
N GLU A 198 10.76 18.68 3.95
CA GLU A 198 11.14 18.21 2.61
C GLU A 198 10.21 17.09 2.13
N ILE A 199 9.95 16.11 2.98
CA ILE A 199 9.03 15.01 2.66
C ILE A 199 7.61 15.54 2.41
N ALA A 200 7.14 16.51 3.21
CA ALA A 200 5.86 17.17 3.01
C ALA A 200 5.80 17.91 1.67
N THR A 201 6.88 18.57 1.25
CA THR A 201 6.98 19.26 -0.03
C THR A 201 6.80 18.29 -1.21
N GLU A 202 7.46 17.14 -1.16
CA GLU A 202 7.29 16.12 -2.20
C GLU A 202 5.85 15.59 -2.25
N LYS A 203 5.22 15.35 -1.09
CA LYS A 203 3.84 14.84 -1.04
C LYS A 203 2.81 15.92 -1.39
N ALA A 204 3.06 17.18 -1.06
CA ALA A 204 2.23 18.31 -1.46
C ALA A 204 2.13 18.48 -2.99
N GLY A 205 3.05 17.89 -3.76
CA GLY A 205 2.99 17.90 -5.22
C GLY A 205 1.76 17.23 -5.84
N ILE A 206 0.93 16.52 -5.07
CA ILE A 206 -0.37 16.02 -5.55
C ILE A 206 -1.50 17.06 -5.41
N ILE A 207 -1.27 18.17 -4.75
CA ILE A 207 -2.24 19.28 -4.68
C ILE A 207 -2.33 19.93 -6.05
N LYS A 208 -3.52 20.01 -6.62
CA LYS A 208 -3.79 20.52 -7.98
C LYS A 208 -4.60 21.80 -7.92
N ASN A 209 -4.47 22.59 -8.99
CA ASN A 209 -5.20 23.86 -9.10
C ASN A 209 -6.70 23.64 -8.92
N ASP A 210 -7.32 24.48 -8.07
CA ASP A 210 -8.75 24.50 -7.77
C ASP A 210 -9.33 23.17 -7.25
N THR A 211 -8.47 22.20 -6.94
CA THR A 211 -8.89 20.87 -6.46
C THR A 211 -8.79 20.80 -4.94
N PRO A 212 -9.85 20.42 -4.23
CA PRO A 212 -9.82 20.34 -2.77
C PRO A 212 -8.78 19.31 -2.30
N VAL A 213 -8.18 19.57 -1.13
CA VAL A 213 -7.25 18.67 -0.46
C VAL A 213 -7.60 18.49 1.01
N VAL A 214 -7.56 17.23 1.47
CA VAL A 214 -7.65 16.86 2.89
C VAL A 214 -6.29 16.39 3.36
N VAL A 215 -5.79 17.03 4.44
CA VAL A 215 -4.57 16.61 5.14
C VAL A 215 -4.98 16.02 6.48
N GLY A 216 -4.58 14.78 6.75
CA GLY A 216 -4.98 14.04 7.95
C GLY A 216 -4.28 14.53 9.20
N GLU A 217 -2.97 14.42 9.21
CA GLU A 217 -2.13 14.78 10.36
C GLU A 217 -1.01 15.71 9.92
N THR A 218 -0.71 16.70 10.76
CA THR A 218 0.40 17.63 10.53
C THR A 218 1.28 17.79 11.77
N THR A 219 2.47 18.35 11.56
CA THR A 219 3.37 18.85 12.60
C THR A 219 3.56 20.36 12.39
N PRO A 220 4.12 21.08 13.37
CA PRO A 220 4.49 22.49 13.17
C PRO A 220 5.37 22.73 11.93
N GLU A 221 6.16 21.74 11.52
CA GLU A 221 7.06 21.81 10.37
C GLU A 221 6.35 21.54 9.04
N THR A 222 5.38 20.61 9.02
CA THR A 222 4.72 20.18 7.76
C THR A 222 3.50 21.01 7.40
N ARG A 223 2.77 21.52 8.39
CA ARG A 223 1.54 22.30 8.18
C ARG A 223 1.72 23.55 7.32
N PRO A 224 2.77 24.37 7.52
CA PRO A 224 3.02 25.54 6.65
C PRO A 224 3.27 25.15 5.20
N VAL A 225 3.94 24.00 4.94
CA VAL A 225 4.22 23.50 3.60
C VAL A 225 2.91 23.21 2.84
N PHE A 226 1.99 22.50 3.47
CA PHE A 226 0.69 22.20 2.85
C PHE A 226 -0.16 23.42 2.61
N ARG A 227 -0.17 24.35 3.57
CA ARG A 227 -0.89 25.62 3.42
C ARG A 227 -0.36 26.43 2.24
N GLN A 228 0.95 26.59 2.15
CA GLN A 228 1.59 27.31 1.05
C GLN A 228 1.32 26.65 -0.31
N ALA A 229 1.40 25.30 -0.39
CA ALA A 229 1.11 24.56 -1.62
C ALA A 229 -0.35 24.72 -2.05
N ALA A 230 -1.29 24.68 -1.09
CA ALA A 230 -2.71 24.86 -1.37
C ALA A 230 -3.04 26.30 -1.80
N GLU A 231 -2.45 27.31 -1.16
CA GLU A 231 -2.58 28.71 -1.54
C GLU A 231 -2.07 28.96 -2.97
N ALA A 232 -0.89 28.40 -3.30
CA ALA A 232 -0.31 28.52 -4.65
C ALA A 232 -1.15 27.85 -5.74
N ALA A 233 -1.89 26.81 -5.39
CA ALA A 233 -2.79 26.08 -6.29
C ALA A 233 -4.25 26.56 -6.19
N HIS A 234 -4.58 27.60 -5.41
CA HIS A 234 -5.95 28.01 -5.11
C HIS A 234 -6.85 26.85 -4.64
N ALA A 235 -6.24 25.81 -4.04
CA ALA A 235 -6.91 24.59 -3.61
C ALA A 235 -7.56 24.79 -2.23
N PRO A 236 -8.88 24.52 -2.08
CA PRO A 236 -9.49 24.45 -0.75
C PRO A 236 -8.81 23.36 0.09
N ILE A 237 -8.28 23.75 1.26
CA ILE A 237 -7.58 22.79 2.15
C ILE A 237 -8.35 22.57 3.44
N VAL A 238 -8.46 21.32 3.86
CA VAL A 238 -9.02 20.89 5.14
C VAL A 238 -7.94 20.11 5.91
N PHE A 239 -7.62 20.60 7.11
CA PHE A 239 -6.81 19.85 8.07
C PHE A 239 -7.75 19.06 8.98
N ALA A 240 -7.77 17.73 8.84
CA ALA A 240 -8.73 16.88 9.54
C ALA A 240 -8.58 16.91 11.07
N GLU A 241 -7.39 17.22 11.56
CA GLU A 241 -7.11 17.36 12.99
C GLU A 241 -7.71 18.61 13.64
N ASP A 242 -8.02 19.67 12.87
CA ASP A 242 -8.59 20.92 13.41
C ASP A 242 -10.04 20.74 13.90
N THR A 243 -10.77 19.82 13.29
CA THR A 243 -12.17 19.55 13.61
C THR A 243 -12.44 18.05 13.67
N PRO A 244 -11.86 17.32 14.66
CA PRO A 244 -11.98 15.87 14.72
C PRO A 244 -13.45 15.41 14.65
N GLN A 245 -13.72 14.48 13.75
CA GLN A 245 -15.04 13.85 13.60
C GLN A 245 -15.25 12.73 14.64
N ILE A 246 -14.15 12.09 15.09
CA ILE A 246 -14.20 11.03 16.07
C ILE A 246 -14.20 11.62 17.48
N LEU A 247 -15.26 11.35 18.24
CA LEU A 247 -15.42 11.78 19.62
C LEU A 247 -14.84 10.78 20.61
N SER A 248 -15.01 9.49 20.32
CA SER A 248 -14.41 8.39 21.06
C SER A 248 -14.33 7.13 20.21
N HIS A 249 -13.49 6.20 20.60
CA HIS A 249 -13.39 4.90 19.94
C HIS A 249 -13.09 3.80 20.96
N SER A 250 -13.40 2.55 20.58
CA SER A 250 -12.99 1.35 21.32
C SER A 250 -12.53 0.29 20.32
N THR A 251 -11.53 -0.50 20.72
CA THR A 251 -10.97 -1.57 19.88
C THR A 251 -11.37 -2.92 20.48
N ASP A 252 -12.07 -3.73 19.68
CA ASP A 252 -12.18 -5.15 19.89
C ASP A 252 -11.12 -5.84 19.03
N LEU A 253 -10.19 -6.55 19.67
CA LEU A 253 -9.02 -7.14 18.99
C LEU A 253 -9.38 -8.23 17.97
N LEU A 254 -10.62 -8.74 17.99
CA LEU A 254 -11.09 -9.79 17.08
C LEU A 254 -12.07 -9.26 16.02
N HIS A 255 -12.87 -8.24 16.36
CA HIS A 255 -14.01 -7.84 15.55
C HIS A 255 -13.92 -6.45 14.94
N GLY A 256 -12.86 -5.68 15.22
CA GLY A 256 -12.65 -4.37 14.64
C GLY A 256 -12.69 -3.22 15.65
N GLN A 257 -12.93 -2.02 15.13
CA GLN A 257 -13.04 -0.82 15.95
C GLN A 257 -14.45 -0.26 15.90
N THR A 258 -14.92 0.27 17.02
CA THR A 258 -16.16 1.05 17.11
C THR A 258 -15.80 2.53 17.26
N TYR A 259 -16.40 3.38 16.45
CA TYR A 259 -16.22 4.83 16.44
C TYR A 259 -17.51 5.52 16.86
N VAL A 260 -17.43 6.50 17.76
CA VAL A 260 -18.51 7.47 18.02
C VAL A 260 -18.11 8.78 17.36
N THR A 261 -18.93 9.29 16.46
CA THR A 261 -18.59 10.44 15.63
C THR A 261 -19.62 11.55 15.69
N LYS A 262 -19.24 12.76 15.28
CA LYS A 262 -20.14 13.95 15.25
C LYS A 262 -21.26 13.75 14.24
N ASP A 263 -20.93 13.47 12.97
CA ASP A 263 -21.88 13.54 11.85
C ASP A 263 -22.40 12.17 11.44
N TYR A 264 -21.60 11.11 11.65
CA TYR A 264 -21.93 9.77 11.19
C TYR A 264 -22.55 8.86 12.26
N GLY A 265 -22.62 9.34 13.53
CA GLY A 265 -23.11 8.54 14.66
C GLY A 265 -22.12 7.45 15.08
N THR A 266 -22.62 6.36 15.66
CA THR A 266 -21.79 5.22 16.06
C THR A 266 -21.74 4.16 14.96
N PHE A 267 -20.53 3.68 14.63
CA PHE A 267 -20.35 2.64 13.64
C PHE A 267 -19.08 1.80 13.88
N SER A 268 -19.03 0.62 13.26
CA SER A 268 -17.87 -0.28 13.34
C SER A 268 -17.06 -0.23 12.04
N GLY A 269 -15.73 -0.27 12.17
CA GLY A 269 -14.77 -0.42 11.07
C GLY A 269 -13.99 -1.72 11.21
N ALA A 270 -13.77 -2.43 10.09
CA ALA A 270 -13.04 -3.70 10.07
C ALA A 270 -11.53 -3.53 10.28
N LEU A 271 -10.97 -2.38 9.91
CA LEU A 271 -9.54 -2.14 10.08
C LEU A 271 -9.23 -1.82 11.53
N MET A 272 -8.37 -2.64 12.10
CA MET A 272 -7.90 -2.50 13.48
C MET A 272 -6.54 -1.82 13.50
N GLY A 273 -6.19 -1.31 14.67
CA GLY A 273 -4.95 -0.60 14.88
C GLY A 273 -5.15 0.88 15.21
N ALA A 274 -4.32 1.41 16.14
CA ALA A 274 -4.45 2.78 16.63
C ALA A 274 -4.36 3.82 15.50
N CYS A 275 -3.53 3.58 14.49
CA CYS A 275 -3.41 4.45 13.31
C CYS A 275 -4.70 4.54 12.48
N GLN A 276 -5.60 3.54 12.57
CA GLN A 276 -6.86 3.56 11.80
C GLN A 276 -7.86 4.60 12.31
N VAL A 277 -7.73 5.02 13.57
CA VAL A 277 -8.53 6.14 14.10
C VAL A 277 -8.22 7.43 13.35
N LEU A 278 -6.94 7.70 13.12
CA LEU A 278 -6.46 8.87 12.38
C LEU A 278 -6.82 8.79 10.89
N ASN A 279 -6.64 7.62 10.28
CA ASN A 279 -7.06 7.35 8.91
C ASN A 279 -8.57 7.54 8.74
N THR A 280 -9.37 7.02 9.67
CA THR A 280 -10.84 7.17 9.66
C THR A 280 -11.24 8.63 9.80
N ASN A 281 -10.61 9.39 10.71
CA ASN A 281 -10.87 10.82 10.83
C ASN A 281 -10.60 11.56 9.51
N THR A 282 -9.48 11.29 8.87
CA THR A 282 -9.12 11.85 7.55
C THR A 282 -10.17 11.50 6.50
N LEU A 283 -10.60 10.23 6.46
CA LEU A 283 -11.61 9.76 5.51
C LEU A 283 -12.98 10.38 5.74
N LEU A 284 -13.42 10.61 6.98
CA LEU A 284 -14.70 11.26 7.26
C LEU A 284 -14.74 12.68 6.70
N HIS A 285 -13.63 13.44 6.76
CA HIS A 285 -13.50 14.73 6.10
C HIS A 285 -13.49 14.61 4.58
N ALA A 286 -12.77 13.65 4.03
CA ALA A 286 -12.75 13.38 2.60
C ALA A 286 -14.16 13.01 2.08
N LEU A 287 -14.88 12.16 2.79
CA LEU A 287 -16.25 11.75 2.46
C LEU A 287 -17.25 12.90 2.51
N HIS A 288 -17.06 13.87 3.42
CA HIS A 288 -17.87 15.07 3.45
C HIS A 288 -17.76 15.85 2.12
N LEU A 289 -16.56 15.99 1.57
CA LEU A 289 -16.30 16.65 0.28
C LEU A 289 -16.75 15.80 -0.92
N LEU A 290 -16.62 14.48 -0.84
CA LEU A 290 -16.98 13.55 -1.93
C LEU A 290 -18.50 13.31 -2.01
N THR A 291 -19.23 13.48 -0.90
CA THR A 291 -20.68 13.19 -0.85
C THR A 291 -21.48 13.96 -1.90
N PRO A 292 -21.33 15.28 -2.10
CA PRO A 292 -22.07 16.00 -3.15
C PRO A 292 -21.63 15.60 -4.56
N LEU A 293 -20.39 15.15 -4.76
CA LEU A 293 -19.82 14.78 -6.06
C LEU A 293 -20.25 13.39 -6.54
N PHE A 294 -20.50 12.47 -5.59
CA PHE A 294 -20.79 11.06 -5.86
C PHE A 294 -22.12 10.58 -5.27
N GLY A 295 -22.92 11.47 -4.68
CA GLY A 295 -24.23 11.12 -4.12
C GLY A 295 -24.14 10.08 -2.99
N LEU A 296 -23.11 10.19 -2.14
CA LEU A 296 -22.82 9.15 -1.13
C LEU A 296 -23.88 9.14 -0.04
N LYS A 297 -24.38 7.95 0.29
CA LYS A 297 -25.38 7.70 1.34
C LYS A 297 -24.71 7.21 2.61
N LYS A 298 -25.06 7.77 3.74
CA LYS A 298 -24.47 7.48 5.06
C LYS A 298 -24.42 5.98 5.36
N GLU A 299 -25.50 5.26 5.12
CA GLU A 299 -25.61 3.83 5.43
C GLU A 299 -24.58 3.00 4.64
N LEU A 300 -24.34 3.36 3.37
CA LEU A 300 -23.36 2.69 2.51
C LEU A 300 -21.93 3.10 2.85
N ILE A 301 -21.72 4.35 3.28
CA ILE A 301 -20.42 4.78 3.84
C ILE A 301 -20.06 3.90 5.03
N LEU A 302 -20.95 3.78 6.02
CA LEU A 302 -20.70 2.99 7.22
C LEU A 302 -20.49 1.51 6.91
N LYS A 303 -21.25 0.98 5.94
CA LYS A 303 -21.07 -0.39 5.44
C LYS A 303 -19.68 -0.57 4.81
N GLY A 304 -19.20 0.40 4.05
CA GLY A 304 -17.87 0.38 3.44
C GLY A 304 -16.72 0.27 4.46
N PHE A 305 -16.79 1.01 5.56
CA PHE A 305 -15.83 0.85 6.66
C PHE A 305 -15.84 -0.55 7.27
N ARG A 306 -17.02 -1.15 7.44
CA ARG A 306 -17.18 -2.49 8.01
C ARG A 306 -16.73 -3.60 7.07
N GLU A 307 -16.91 -3.45 5.78
CA GLU A 307 -16.71 -4.51 4.79
C GLU A 307 -15.48 -4.30 3.89
N VAL A 308 -14.61 -3.33 4.22
CA VAL A 308 -13.46 -2.96 3.39
C VAL A 308 -12.59 -4.16 2.98
N CYS A 309 -12.23 -5.02 3.94
CA CYS A 309 -11.38 -6.19 3.65
C CYS A 309 -12.08 -7.20 2.74
N LEU A 310 -13.37 -7.42 2.93
CA LEU A 310 -14.18 -8.31 2.10
C LEU A 310 -14.32 -7.79 0.67
N LEU A 311 -14.63 -6.49 0.54
CA LEU A 311 -14.92 -5.86 -0.76
C LEU A 311 -13.69 -5.60 -1.61
N THR A 312 -12.52 -5.43 -0.98
CA THR A 312 -11.31 -4.98 -1.69
C THR A 312 -10.11 -5.91 -1.56
N GLY A 313 -10.23 -6.95 -0.73
CA GLY A 313 -9.15 -7.90 -0.49
C GLY A 313 -7.94 -7.30 0.25
N LEU A 314 -8.11 -6.23 1.03
CA LEU A 314 -7.05 -5.65 1.85
C LEU A 314 -6.59 -6.65 2.93
N ARG A 315 -5.28 -6.85 3.02
CA ARG A 315 -4.63 -7.77 3.96
C ARG A 315 -3.46 -7.11 4.67
N GLY A 316 -3.01 -7.74 5.78
CA GLY A 316 -1.80 -7.33 6.50
C GLY A 316 -1.91 -5.97 7.21
N ARG A 317 -3.07 -5.61 7.70
CA ARG A 317 -3.31 -4.42 8.53
C ARG A 317 -3.95 -4.85 9.84
N TRP A 318 -3.12 -5.14 10.84
CA TRP A 318 -3.53 -5.75 12.12
C TRP A 318 -4.52 -6.91 11.87
N GLN A 319 -4.13 -7.80 10.97
CA GLN A 319 -4.99 -8.88 10.51
C GLN A 319 -4.94 -10.04 11.51
N VAL A 320 -6.09 -10.39 12.07
CA VAL A 320 -6.25 -11.60 12.89
C VAL A 320 -6.27 -12.82 11.97
N LEU A 321 -5.41 -13.79 12.23
CA LEU A 321 -5.30 -15.04 11.48
C LEU A 321 -5.86 -16.23 12.26
N GLN A 322 -5.81 -16.16 13.58
CA GLN A 322 -6.26 -17.20 14.48
C GLN A 322 -6.63 -16.55 15.83
N GLU A 323 -7.64 -17.10 16.51
CA GLU A 323 -8.13 -16.57 17.79
C GLU A 323 -7.46 -17.20 19.01
N LYS A 324 -7.02 -18.47 18.92
CA LYS A 324 -6.45 -19.23 20.06
C LYS A 324 -5.31 -20.15 19.60
N PRO A 325 -4.04 -19.90 19.97
CA PRO A 325 -3.59 -18.62 20.49
C PRO A 325 -3.93 -17.48 19.53
N LEU A 326 -4.03 -16.25 20.05
CA LEU A 326 -4.29 -15.11 19.16
C LEU A 326 -3.10 -14.91 18.21
N VAL A 327 -3.32 -14.94 16.91
CA VAL A 327 -2.29 -14.66 15.90
C VAL A 327 -2.68 -13.43 15.11
N VAL A 328 -1.82 -12.41 15.15
CA VAL A 328 -2.01 -11.14 14.42
C VAL A 328 -0.82 -10.87 13.52
N CYS A 329 -1.05 -10.37 12.31
CA CYS A 329 0.02 -9.87 11.45
C CYS A 329 -0.23 -8.42 10.99
N ASP A 330 0.87 -7.65 10.87
CA ASP A 330 0.84 -6.28 10.35
C ASP A 330 2.09 -5.96 9.53
N ALA A 331 1.90 -5.25 8.42
CA ALA A 331 2.95 -4.89 7.46
C ALA A 331 3.68 -3.57 7.80
N GLY A 332 3.54 -3.04 9.00
CA GLY A 332 4.27 -1.85 9.48
C GLY A 332 5.78 -2.07 9.41
N HIS A 333 6.51 -1.09 8.86
CA HIS A 333 7.92 -1.27 8.49
C HIS A 333 8.79 0.00 8.66
N ASN A 334 8.26 1.08 9.20
CA ASN A 334 8.98 2.31 9.47
C ASN A 334 8.71 2.81 10.90
N SER A 335 9.57 3.70 11.41
CA SER A 335 9.51 4.19 12.79
C SER A 335 8.16 4.82 13.15
N GLY A 336 7.56 5.62 12.25
CA GLY A 336 6.24 6.23 12.49
C GLY A 336 5.11 5.21 12.59
N GLY A 337 5.13 4.14 11.80
CA GLY A 337 4.18 3.02 11.92
C GLY A 337 4.37 2.25 13.23
N TRP A 338 5.62 2.03 13.63
CA TRP A 338 5.97 1.30 14.85
C TRP A 338 5.66 2.08 16.12
N GLU A 339 5.57 3.39 16.09
CA GLU A 339 5.10 4.18 17.22
C GLU A 339 3.68 3.79 17.68
N HIS A 340 2.81 3.45 16.74
CA HIS A 340 1.46 2.94 17.04
C HIS A 340 1.47 1.44 17.36
N LEU A 341 2.18 0.63 16.57
CA LEU A 341 2.22 -0.82 16.75
C LEU A 341 2.84 -1.23 18.08
N SER A 342 3.90 -0.57 18.52
CA SER A 342 4.55 -0.90 19.81
C SER A 342 3.61 -0.70 21.01
N ARG A 343 2.80 0.36 21.01
CA ARG A 343 1.78 0.58 22.05
C ARG A 343 0.72 -0.53 22.06
N GLN A 344 0.25 -0.92 20.86
CA GLN A 344 -0.71 -2.04 20.76
C GLN A 344 -0.11 -3.37 21.20
N LEU A 345 1.16 -3.65 20.86
CA LEU A 345 1.84 -4.84 21.33
C LEU A 345 2.02 -4.83 22.85
N GLN A 346 2.23 -3.66 23.45
CA GLN A 346 2.29 -3.52 24.91
C GLN A 346 0.93 -3.81 25.55
N GLU A 347 -0.18 -3.33 24.98
CA GLU A 347 -1.53 -3.68 25.44
C GLU A 347 -1.80 -5.20 25.34
N LEU A 348 -1.24 -5.89 24.34
CA LEU A 348 -1.35 -7.34 24.25
C LEU A 348 -0.62 -8.04 25.42
N THR A 349 0.53 -7.53 25.86
CA THR A 349 1.26 -8.11 27.01
C THR A 349 0.48 -7.99 28.31
N GLU A 350 -0.45 -7.05 28.42
CA GLU A 350 -1.30 -6.85 29.59
C GLU A 350 -2.57 -7.72 29.57
N ARG A 351 -3.02 -8.10 28.37
CA ARG A 351 -4.29 -8.85 28.16
C ARG A 351 -4.11 -10.35 28.01
N PHE A 352 -2.96 -10.78 27.51
CA PHE A 352 -2.66 -12.17 27.19
C PHE A 352 -1.56 -12.70 28.13
N GLY A 353 -1.34 -14.03 28.16
CA GLY A 353 -0.35 -14.65 29.03
C GLY A 353 1.06 -14.26 28.63
N ARG A 354 1.46 -14.61 27.43
CA ARG A 354 2.78 -14.27 26.84
C ARG A 354 2.59 -13.69 25.44
N LEU A 355 3.49 -12.77 25.07
CA LEU A 355 3.58 -12.26 23.71
C LEU A 355 4.81 -12.86 23.02
N PHE A 356 4.59 -13.56 21.92
CA PHE A 356 5.62 -14.01 20.98
C PHE A 356 5.63 -13.10 19.76
N VAL A 357 6.81 -12.69 19.30
CA VAL A 357 6.96 -11.77 18.19
C VAL A 357 7.86 -12.39 17.12
N VAL A 358 7.29 -12.77 15.99
CA VAL A 358 8.03 -13.16 14.78
C VAL A 358 8.39 -11.89 14.03
N PHE A 359 9.67 -11.54 14.01
CA PHE A 359 10.13 -10.22 13.60
C PHE A 359 11.24 -10.27 12.55
N GLY A 360 11.03 -9.57 11.43
CA GLY A 360 12.03 -9.39 10.39
C GLY A 360 11.86 -8.06 9.65
N MET A 361 12.97 -7.41 9.31
CA MET A 361 12.96 -6.10 8.64
C MET A 361 13.73 -6.12 7.32
N ALA A 362 13.52 -5.12 6.49
CA ALA A 362 14.37 -4.85 5.34
C ALA A 362 15.62 -4.06 5.78
N GLU A 363 16.76 -4.34 5.13
CA GLU A 363 18.08 -3.81 5.54
C GLU A 363 18.21 -2.28 5.34
N ASP A 364 17.44 -1.71 4.41
CA ASP A 364 17.43 -0.29 4.07
C ASP A 364 16.51 0.57 4.97
N LYS A 365 15.92 -0.04 6.01
CA LYS A 365 15.05 0.66 6.98
C LYS A 365 15.82 1.02 8.25
N ASP A 366 15.26 1.96 9.01
CA ASP A 366 15.80 2.37 10.30
C ASP A 366 15.51 1.32 11.38
N ILE A 367 16.32 0.26 11.37
CA ILE A 367 16.15 -0.91 12.25
C ILE A 367 16.32 -0.52 13.72
N GLU A 368 17.32 0.30 14.03
CA GLU A 368 17.66 0.69 15.40
C GLU A 368 16.51 1.45 16.08
N THR A 369 15.93 2.41 15.39
CA THR A 369 14.79 3.18 15.94
C THR A 369 13.58 2.28 16.16
N VAL A 370 13.33 1.31 15.27
CA VAL A 370 12.22 0.35 15.45
C VAL A 370 12.48 -0.59 16.62
N LEU A 371 13.68 -1.18 16.73
CA LEU A 371 14.03 -2.09 17.83
C LEU A 371 13.95 -1.41 19.21
N ALA A 372 14.27 -0.13 19.28
CA ALA A 372 14.18 0.65 20.52
C ALA A 372 12.73 0.79 21.03
N GLN A 373 11.75 0.72 20.14
CA GLN A 373 10.31 0.85 20.44
C GLN A 373 9.66 -0.49 20.83
N LEU A 374 10.29 -1.63 20.55
CA LEU A 374 9.69 -2.95 20.77
C LEU A 374 9.53 -3.32 22.24
N PRO A 375 8.43 -4.02 22.64
CA PRO A 375 8.19 -4.42 24.04
C PRO A 375 9.24 -5.42 24.54
N LYS A 376 9.93 -5.08 25.62
CA LYS A 376 11.02 -5.90 26.18
C LYS A 376 10.55 -7.17 26.89
N GLN A 377 9.27 -7.26 27.22
CA GLN A 377 8.65 -8.41 27.89
C GLN A 377 8.31 -9.54 26.93
N ALA A 378 8.23 -9.26 25.63
CA ALA A 378 7.93 -10.25 24.61
C ALA A 378 9.10 -11.22 24.35
N HIS A 379 8.78 -12.41 23.85
CA HIS A 379 9.77 -13.36 23.35
C HIS A 379 9.86 -13.26 21.82
N TYR A 380 11.07 -13.02 21.29
CA TYR A 380 11.28 -12.75 19.87
C TYR A 380 11.79 -13.98 19.13
N PHE A 381 11.25 -14.22 17.95
CA PHE A 381 11.79 -15.07 16.90
C PHE A 381 12.29 -14.17 15.77
N PHE A 382 13.58 -13.80 15.83
CA PHE A 382 14.19 -12.98 14.79
C PHE A 382 14.37 -13.80 13.53
N THR A 383 13.91 -13.26 12.40
CA THR A 383 13.92 -13.99 11.13
C THR A 383 14.18 -13.06 9.96
N GLN A 384 14.30 -13.63 8.77
CA GLN A 384 14.43 -12.88 7.52
C GLN A 384 13.38 -13.34 6.52
N ALA A 385 12.85 -12.40 5.74
CA ALA A 385 11.96 -12.70 4.62
C ALA A 385 12.74 -13.26 3.41
N SER A 386 12.04 -13.95 2.51
CA SER A 386 12.59 -14.59 1.31
C SER A 386 12.97 -13.61 0.19
N VAL A 387 13.37 -12.39 0.52
CA VAL A 387 13.75 -11.32 -0.43
C VAL A 387 15.19 -10.86 -0.21
N ARG A 388 15.87 -10.43 -1.28
CA ARG A 388 17.28 -9.99 -1.22
C ARG A 388 17.54 -8.81 -0.29
N ARG A 389 16.52 -7.99 -0.01
CA ARG A 389 16.60 -6.82 0.87
C ARG A 389 16.35 -7.13 2.34
N ALA A 390 16.09 -8.38 2.69
CA ALA A 390 15.86 -8.74 4.09
C ALA A 390 17.16 -8.56 4.88
N CYS A 391 17.05 -7.93 6.06
CA CYS A 391 18.13 -7.94 7.03
C CYS A 391 18.38 -9.40 7.47
N PRO A 392 19.63 -9.88 7.46
CA PRO A 392 19.95 -11.23 7.94
C PRO A 392 19.45 -11.45 9.37
N ALA A 393 18.84 -12.60 9.62
CA ALA A 393 18.21 -12.91 10.89
C ALA A 393 19.19 -12.84 12.08
N GLU A 394 20.43 -13.28 11.88
CA GLU A 394 21.52 -13.23 12.87
C GLU A 394 21.84 -11.77 13.25
N ARG A 395 22.05 -10.91 12.25
CA ARG A 395 22.31 -9.49 12.45
C ARG A 395 21.16 -8.82 13.20
N LEU A 396 19.90 -9.10 12.80
CA LEU A 396 18.72 -8.55 13.47
C LEU A 396 18.63 -9.00 14.92
N SER A 397 18.97 -10.26 15.21
CA SER A 397 19.03 -10.81 16.57
C SER A 397 20.11 -10.13 17.42
N GLU A 398 21.29 -9.87 16.86
CA GLU A 398 22.38 -9.16 17.55
C GLU A 398 21.95 -7.74 17.93
N LEU A 399 21.39 -6.99 16.98
CA LEU A 399 20.85 -5.66 17.22
C LEU A 399 19.72 -5.69 18.26
N GLY A 400 18.79 -6.66 18.15
CA GLY A 400 17.71 -6.85 19.11
C GLY A 400 18.23 -7.08 20.54
N LYS A 401 19.25 -7.91 20.71
CA LYS A 401 19.91 -8.16 22.01
C LYS A 401 20.54 -6.88 22.57
N ALA A 402 21.16 -6.05 21.72
CA ALA A 402 21.73 -4.76 22.14
C ALA A 402 20.64 -3.79 22.67
N HIS A 403 19.42 -3.90 22.17
CA HIS A 403 18.24 -3.18 22.68
C HIS A 403 17.53 -3.88 23.85
N GLY A 404 18.07 -4.98 24.37
CA GLY A 404 17.52 -5.71 25.52
C GLY A 404 16.34 -6.63 25.18
N LEU A 405 16.13 -6.95 23.90
CA LEU A 405 15.11 -7.88 23.45
C LEU A 405 15.61 -9.33 23.64
N LYS A 406 14.72 -10.21 24.11
CA LYS A 406 15.04 -11.62 24.40
C LYS A 406 14.43 -12.52 23.33
N GLY A 407 15.21 -13.42 22.77
CA GLY A 407 14.69 -14.34 21.76
C GLY A 407 15.76 -15.15 21.08
N GLU A 408 15.36 -15.85 20.04
CA GLU A 408 16.17 -16.75 19.24
C GLU A 408 16.06 -16.43 17.74
N THR A 409 17.03 -16.91 16.96
CA THR A 409 17.10 -16.70 15.52
C THR A 409 16.52 -17.90 14.79
N LYS A 410 15.73 -17.64 13.74
CA LYS A 410 15.20 -18.67 12.82
C LYS A 410 15.51 -18.26 11.38
N PRO A 411 15.91 -19.18 10.50
CA PRO A 411 16.39 -18.86 9.16
C PRO A 411 15.28 -18.42 8.20
N SER A 412 14.02 -18.69 8.53
CA SER A 412 12.88 -18.33 7.69
C SER A 412 11.67 -17.91 8.53
N VAL A 413 10.80 -17.10 7.94
CA VAL A 413 9.52 -16.71 8.54
C VAL A 413 8.70 -17.94 8.91
N ARG A 414 8.79 -18.98 8.10
CA ARG A 414 8.12 -20.25 8.34
C ARG A 414 8.56 -20.89 9.65
N GLU A 415 9.85 -21.10 9.80
CA GLU A 415 10.40 -21.75 10.98
C GLU A 415 10.19 -20.91 12.24
N ALA A 416 10.28 -19.58 12.11
CA ALA A 416 10.01 -18.65 13.20
C ALA A 416 8.54 -18.73 13.66
N TYR A 417 7.60 -18.76 12.74
CA TYR A 417 6.18 -18.87 13.04
C TYR A 417 5.81 -20.24 13.62
N ASP A 418 6.35 -21.33 13.06
CA ASP A 418 6.12 -22.67 13.56
C ASP A 418 6.67 -22.83 14.99
N ALA A 419 7.85 -22.25 15.28
CA ALA A 419 8.43 -22.23 16.62
C ALA A 419 7.57 -21.40 17.60
N ALA A 420 7.05 -20.25 17.16
CA ALA A 420 6.14 -19.45 17.98
C ALA A 420 4.84 -20.19 18.32
N LEU A 421 4.26 -20.89 17.33
CA LEU A 421 3.05 -21.72 17.54
C LEU A 421 3.32 -22.89 18.50
N GLN A 422 4.47 -23.53 18.42
CA GLN A 422 4.85 -24.62 19.33
C GLN A 422 5.07 -24.15 20.78
N ALA A 423 5.56 -22.91 20.96
CA ALA A 423 5.83 -22.33 22.27
C ALA A 423 4.59 -21.72 22.94
N ALA A 424 3.58 -21.34 22.14
CA ALA A 424 2.40 -20.63 22.61
C ALA A 424 1.34 -21.59 23.15
N GLU A 425 0.72 -21.19 24.24
CA GLU A 425 -0.49 -21.80 24.80
C GLU A 425 -1.76 -21.03 24.33
N GLU A 426 -2.95 -21.57 24.61
CA GLU A 426 -4.24 -21.04 24.12
C GLU A 426 -4.46 -19.56 24.49
N ASN A 427 -3.97 -19.12 25.64
CA ASN A 427 -4.13 -17.73 26.13
C ASN A 427 -2.96 -16.81 25.78
N ASP A 428 -2.02 -17.27 24.96
CA ASP A 428 -0.90 -16.47 24.50
C ASP A 428 -1.26 -15.71 23.21
N CYS A 429 -0.39 -14.76 22.85
CA CYS A 429 -0.52 -14.00 21.63
C CYS A 429 0.75 -14.12 20.78
N ILE A 430 0.59 -14.27 19.48
CA ILE A 430 1.67 -14.25 18.48
C ILE A 430 1.45 -13.08 17.53
N TYR A 431 2.44 -12.21 17.44
CA TYR A 431 2.49 -11.15 16.45
C TYR A 431 3.53 -11.48 15.36
N VAL A 432 3.18 -11.27 14.10
CA VAL A 432 4.08 -11.48 12.95
C VAL A 432 4.19 -10.20 12.14
N GLY A 433 5.40 -9.65 12.01
CA GLY A 433 5.57 -8.38 11.29
C GLY A 433 7.01 -7.87 11.23
N GLY A 434 7.13 -6.53 11.10
CA GLY A 434 8.39 -5.81 10.90
C GLY A 434 8.64 -5.44 9.44
N SER A 435 8.01 -6.12 8.48
CA SER A 435 8.00 -5.73 7.07
C SER A 435 6.82 -6.35 6.32
N CYS A 436 6.44 -5.74 5.21
CA CYS A 436 5.46 -6.33 4.29
C CYS A 436 5.92 -7.68 3.73
N PHE A 437 7.24 -7.91 3.63
CA PHE A 437 7.79 -9.17 3.12
C PHE A 437 7.64 -10.32 4.11
N VAL A 438 7.80 -10.06 5.41
CA VAL A 438 7.53 -11.06 6.46
C VAL A 438 6.07 -11.48 6.45
N VAL A 439 5.16 -10.51 6.33
CA VAL A 439 3.73 -10.78 6.22
C VAL A 439 3.39 -11.52 4.92
N ALA A 440 4.04 -11.17 3.83
CA ALA A 440 3.89 -11.88 2.55
C ALA A 440 4.28 -13.36 2.66
N ASP A 441 5.45 -13.65 3.22
CA ASP A 441 5.92 -15.03 3.41
C ASP A 441 4.97 -15.83 4.32
N LEU A 442 4.46 -15.20 5.38
CA LEU A 442 3.47 -15.81 6.27
C LEU A 442 2.18 -16.16 5.51
N LEU A 443 1.62 -15.20 4.77
CA LEU A 443 0.32 -15.33 4.11
C LEU A 443 0.36 -16.16 2.83
N SER A 444 1.52 -16.34 2.20
CA SER A 444 1.71 -17.21 1.03
C SER A 444 1.49 -18.70 1.33
N ARG A 445 1.44 -19.08 2.60
CA ARG A 445 1.25 -20.46 3.07
C ARG A 445 -0.18 -20.97 2.95
N SER A 446 -1.15 -20.10 2.80
CA SER A 446 -2.58 -20.45 2.81
C SER A 446 -3.10 -20.89 1.44
N LYS A 447 -2.17 -21.25 0.52
CA LYS A 447 -2.52 -21.79 -0.81
C LYS A 447 -2.21 -23.27 -0.91
#